data_ef8d0af9e518a90f10438a0a6ed5ce92
#
_entry.id   ef8d0af9e518a90f10438a0a6ed5ce92
#
_cell.length_a   1.000
_cell.length_b   1.000
_cell.length_c   1.000
_cell.angle_alpha   90.00
_cell.angle_beta   90.00
_cell.angle_gamma   90.00
#
_symmetry.space_group_name_H-M   'P 1'
#
loop_
_entity.id
_entity.type
_entity.pdbx_description
1 polymer ?
#
loop_
_entity_poly.entity_id
_entity_poly.type
_entity_poly.pdbx_seq_one_letter_code
_entity_poly.pdbx_strand_id
1 'polypeptide(L)'
;DEWMKEKLMLEPQRITAGLIAETKNSGSPPVLISVSPDQTLSSALSLMSENGVTQMPVLEEHRSVGSIRESHVLAKLLENRELLDGKVGDVMDESFPVLEADASLVQIKAKLKKYPAVLIEDFKRITAIITRSDVLDIQK
;
A
#
# COMPACT_ATOMS: atom_id res chain seq x y z
N ASP A 1 0.74 -2.68 -36.97
CA ASP A 1 0.79 -1.95 -37.02
C ASP A 1 1.23 -1.23 -37.02
N GLU A 2 1.45 -1.18 -37.36
CA GLU A 2 1.89 -0.32 -37.11
C GLU A 2 1.06 0.58 -36.82
N TRP A 3 0.35 0.35 -36.95
CA TRP A 3 -0.33 1.20 -36.44
C TRP A 3 -0.98 0.92 -35.25
N MET A 4 -1.21 0.07 -34.91
CA MET A 4 -1.66 -0.19 -33.79
C MET A 4 -0.82 -0.76 -32.92
N LYS A 5 0.02 -1.34 -33.35
CA LYS A 5 0.86 -1.77 -32.59
C LYS A 5 1.66 -0.82 -32.07
N GLU A 6 2.14 -0.16 -32.88
CA GLU A 6 2.97 0.75 -32.44
C GLU A 6 2.31 1.71 -31.59
N LYS A 7 1.05 1.98 -31.82
CA LYS A 7 0.44 2.91 -31.04
C LYS A 7 0.26 2.44 -29.62
N LEU A 8 0.04 1.21 -29.37
CA LEU A 8 -0.15 0.74 -28.04
C LEU A 8 1.07 0.85 -27.19
N MET A 9 2.20 0.50 -27.72
CA MET A 9 3.35 0.51 -26.92
C MET A 9 3.90 1.86 -26.73
N LEU A 10 3.32 2.81 -27.38
CA LEU A 10 3.81 4.14 -27.27
C LEU A 10 3.03 5.02 -26.34
N GLU A 11 2.24 4.43 -25.46
CA GLU A 11 1.38 5.21 -24.59
C GLU A 11 1.84 5.11 -23.18
N PRO A 12 2.95 5.73 -22.79
CA PRO A 12 3.40 5.65 -21.40
C PRO A 12 2.39 6.20 -20.44
N GLN A 13 1.55 7.13 -20.86
CA GLN A 13 0.51 7.66 -20.00
C GLN A 13 -0.54 6.63 -19.68
N ARG A 14 -0.50 5.48 -20.32
CA ARG A 14 -1.44 4.41 -20.01
C ARG A 14 -1.00 3.55 -18.85
N ILE A 15 0.15 3.82 -18.29
CA ILE A 15 0.57 3.13 -17.08
C ILE A 15 -0.36 3.60 -15.96
N THR A 16 -1.09 2.67 -15.38
CA THR A 16 -2.07 2.98 -14.35
C THR A 16 -1.72 2.28 -13.05
N ALA A 17 -2.40 2.69 -11.98
CA ALA A 17 -2.21 2.08 -10.68
C ALA A 17 -2.48 0.59 -10.73
N GLY A 18 -3.53 0.17 -11.45
CA GLY A 18 -3.86 -1.23 -11.57
C GLY A 18 -2.77 -2.02 -12.28
N LEU A 19 -2.19 -1.45 -13.32
CA LEU A 19 -1.13 -2.12 -14.05
C LEU A 19 0.12 -2.27 -13.19
N ILE A 20 0.46 -1.25 -12.43
CA ILE A 20 1.61 -1.32 -11.53
C ILE A 20 1.39 -2.40 -10.49
N ALA A 21 0.18 -2.46 -9.93
CA ALA A 21 -0.14 -3.46 -8.92
C ALA A 21 -0.03 -4.88 -9.50
N GLU A 22 -0.50 -5.08 -10.73
CA GLU A 22 -0.39 -6.38 -11.38
C GLU A 22 1.06 -6.76 -11.62
N THR A 23 1.88 -5.80 -12.00
CA THR A 23 3.28 -6.05 -12.28
C THR A 23 4.02 -6.48 -11.02
N LYS A 24 3.76 -5.81 -9.90
CA LYS A 24 4.48 -6.14 -8.68
C LYS A 24 4.05 -7.49 -8.11
N ASN A 25 2.86 -7.96 -8.48
CA ASN A 25 2.37 -9.26 -8.02
C ASN A 25 2.63 -10.36 -9.03
N SER A 26 3.32 -10.05 -10.12
CA SER A 26 3.58 -11.01 -11.17
C SER A 26 4.41 -12.17 -10.63
N GLY A 27 4.02 -13.38 -10.99
CA GLY A 27 4.78 -14.56 -10.60
C GLY A 27 4.43 -15.13 -9.24
N SER A 28 3.55 -14.48 -8.49
CA SER A 28 3.14 -15.01 -7.19
C SER A 28 1.71 -14.56 -6.94
N PRO A 29 1.01 -15.25 -6.02
CA PRO A 29 -0.34 -14.83 -5.69
C PRO A 29 -0.30 -13.40 -5.15
N PRO A 30 -1.20 -12.54 -5.58
CA PRO A 30 -1.25 -11.20 -5.05
C PRO A 30 -1.66 -11.25 -3.58
N VAL A 31 -0.89 -10.61 -2.74
CA VAL A 31 -1.17 -10.58 -1.32
C VAL A 31 -1.08 -9.15 -0.84
N LEU A 32 -2.21 -8.62 -0.39
CA LEU A 32 -2.21 -7.32 0.25
C LEU A 32 -2.05 -7.58 1.74
N ILE A 33 -0.90 -7.23 2.28
CA ILE A 33 -0.63 -7.42 3.70
C ILE A 33 -1.33 -6.32 4.46
N SER A 34 -2.27 -6.70 5.31
CA SER A 34 -3.06 -5.72 6.07
C SER A 34 -3.49 -6.30 7.41
N VAL A 35 -3.99 -5.44 8.28
CA VAL A 35 -4.56 -5.85 9.56
C VAL A 35 -5.87 -5.12 9.77
N SER A 36 -6.67 -5.61 10.71
CA SER A 36 -7.88 -4.92 11.11
C SER A 36 -7.61 -4.11 12.37
N PRO A 37 -8.42 -3.09 12.65
CA PRO A 37 -8.19 -2.27 13.85
C PRO A 37 -8.38 -3.05 15.16
N ASP A 38 -9.05 -4.17 15.12
CA ASP A 38 -9.29 -4.98 16.33
C ASP A 38 -8.15 -5.95 16.65
N GLN A 39 -7.21 -6.13 15.75
CA GLN A 39 -6.08 -7.01 16.02
C GLN A 39 -5.11 -6.34 16.98
N THR A 40 -4.30 -7.15 17.66
CA THR A 40 -3.33 -6.59 18.59
C THR A 40 -2.15 -6.00 17.82
N LEU A 41 -1.50 -5.03 18.43
CA LEU A 41 -0.32 -4.43 17.84
C LEU A 41 0.78 -5.47 17.68
N SER A 42 0.88 -6.40 18.63
CA SER A 42 1.84 -7.48 18.56
C SER A 42 1.62 -8.33 17.30
N SER A 43 0.37 -8.64 16.99
CA SER A 43 0.01 -9.38 15.80
C SER A 43 0.43 -8.63 14.54
N ALA A 44 0.18 -7.31 14.52
CA ALA A 44 0.52 -6.50 13.38
C ALA A 44 2.03 -6.48 13.13
N LEU A 45 2.82 -6.33 14.20
CA LEU A 45 4.27 -6.30 14.07
C LEU A 45 4.81 -7.63 13.59
N SER A 46 4.25 -8.74 14.07
CA SER A 46 4.65 -10.06 13.61
C SER A 46 4.39 -10.23 12.13
N LEU A 47 3.24 -9.78 11.68
CA LEU A 47 2.87 -9.89 10.28
C LEU A 47 3.83 -9.06 9.41
N MET A 48 4.18 -7.87 9.85
CA MET A 48 5.12 -7.03 9.12
C MET A 48 6.49 -7.69 9.03
N SER A 49 6.94 -8.26 10.13
CA SER A 49 8.24 -8.91 10.18
C SER A 49 8.26 -10.14 9.28
N GLU A 50 7.22 -10.95 9.32
CA GLU A 50 7.14 -12.16 8.50
C GLU A 50 7.14 -11.86 7.02
N ASN A 51 6.60 -10.73 6.63
CA ASN A 51 6.49 -10.36 5.23
C ASN A 51 7.53 -9.34 4.78
N GLY A 52 8.42 -8.95 5.68
CA GLY A 52 9.49 -8.02 5.31
C GLY A 52 9.01 -6.64 4.92
N VAL A 53 7.88 -6.19 5.47
CA VAL A 53 7.36 -4.86 5.16
C VAL A 53 7.47 -3.97 6.39
N THR A 54 7.61 -2.68 6.16
CA THR A 54 7.75 -1.70 7.24
C THR A 54 6.54 -0.80 7.37
N GLN A 55 5.53 -1.03 6.55
CA GLN A 55 4.29 -0.25 6.59
C GLN A 55 3.18 -1.10 6.02
N MET A 56 1.97 -0.88 6.50
CA MET A 56 0.85 -1.65 5.99
C MET A 56 -0.45 -0.92 6.31
N PRO A 57 -1.48 -1.16 5.50
CA PRO A 57 -2.77 -0.52 5.74
C PRO A 57 -3.56 -1.24 6.83
N VAL A 58 -4.41 -0.48 7.49
CA VAL A 58 -5.38 -1.03 8.44
C VAL A 58 -6.72 -0.97 7.71
N LEU A 59 -7.31 -2.13 7.50
CA LEU A 59 -8.55 -2.23 6.74
C LEU A 59 -9.70 -2.74 7.60
N GLU A 60 -10.86 -2.20 7.33
CA GLU A 60 -12.09 -2.66 7.97
C GLU A 60 -13.13 -2.79 6.87
N GLU A 61 -13.63 -4.00 6.65
CA GLU A 61 -14.60 -4.27 5.59
C GLU A 61 -14.11 -3.75 4.23
N HIS A 62 -12.85 -4.03 3.93
CA HIS A 62 -12.19 -3.69 2.65
C HIS A 62 -11.95 -2.19 2.47
N ARG A 63 -12.16 -1.39 3.50
CA ARG A 63 -11.89 0.05 3.45
C ARG A 63 -10.69 0.38 4.29
N SER A 64 -9.92 1.35 3.85
CA SER A 64 -8.76 1.78 4.62
C SER A 64 -9.20 2.73 5.73
N VAL A 65 -8.91 2.35 6.97
CA VAL A 65 -9.26 3.18 8.11
C VAL A 65 -8.04 3.75 8.80
N GLY A 66 -6.85 3.30 8.41
CA GLY A 66 -5.62 3.80 9.01
C GLY A 66 -4.41 3.15 8.40
N SER A 67 -3.26 3.36 9.01
CA SER A 67 -2.02 2.75 8.56
C SER A 67 -1.12 2.47 9.75
N ILE A 68 -0.21 1.52 9.57
CA ILE A 68 0.80 1.18 10.57
C ILE A 68 2.16 1.36 9.91
N ARG A 69 3.03 2.12 10.56
CA ARG A 69 4.42 2.27 10.13
C ARG A 69 5.31 1.81 11.27
N GLU A 70 6.23 0.91 10.96
CA GLU A 70 7.10 0.32 11.98
C GLU A 70 7.79 1.37 12.83
N SER A 71 8.36 2.39 12.20
CA SER A 71 9.10 3.41 12.96
C SER A 71 8.21 4.17 13.92
N HIS A 72 6.97 4.47 13.51
CA HIS A 72 6.06 5.19 14.39
C HIS A 72 5.61 4.30 15.54
N VAL A 73 5.37 3.03 15.27
CA VAL A 73 4.96 2.10 16.32
C VAL A 73 6.07 1.90 17.32
N LEU A 74 7.30 1.74 16.85
CA LEU A 74 8.43 1.54 17.76
C LEU A 74 8.63 2.76 18.68
N ALA A 75 8.43 3.96 18.12
CA ALA A 75 8.54 5.17 18.93
C ALA A 75 7.49 5.18 20.05
N LYS A 76 6.27 4.76 19.71
CA LYS A 76 5.20 4.71 20.73
C LYS A 76 5.47 3.65 21.78
N LEU A 77 6.02 2.51 21.37
CA LEU A 77 6.35 1.43 22.29
C LEU A 77 7.45 1.81 23.25
N LEU A 78 8.39 2.66 22.82
CA LEU A 78 9.43 3.14 23.71
C LEU A 78 8.85 3.95 24.85
N GLU A 79 7.72 4.59 24.63
CA GLU A 79 7.08 5.38 25.67
C GLU A 79 6.12 4.53 26.50
N ASN A 80 5.48 3.53 25.89
CA ASN A 80 4.52 2.70 26.59
C ASN A 80 4.49 1.30 26.00
N ARG A 81 5.18 0.38 26.65
CA ARG A 81 5.28 -1.00 26.18
C ARG A 81 3.95 -1.74 26.23
N GLU A 82 3.03 -1.29 27.04
CA GLU A 82 1.73 -1.95 27.17
C GLU A 82 0.92 -1.84 25.90
N LEU A 83 1.26 -0.91 25.02
CA LEU A 83 0.57 -0.77 23.75
C LEU A 83 0.68 -2.02 22.89
N LEU A 84 1.68 -2.85 23.16
CA LEU A 84 1.89 -4.06 22.38
C LEU A 84 0.68 -5.01 22.48
N ASP A 85 0.03 -5.03 23.64
CA ASP A 85 -1.16 -5.85 23.84
C ASP A 85 -2.45 -5.13 23.50
N GLY A 86 -2.35 -3.87 23.10
CA GLY A 86 -3.51 -3.08 22.74
C GLY A 86 -3.92 -3.30 21.30
N LYS A 87 -4.98 -2.63 20.90
CA LYS A 87 -5.49 -2.78 19.55
C LYS A 87 -4.78 -1.88 18.56
N VAL A 88 -4.64 -2.36 17.33
CA VAL A 88 -4.07 -1.58 16.24
C VAL A 88 -4.80 -0.24 16.11
N GLY A 89 -6.12 -0.25 16.24
CA GLY A 89 -6.91 0.97 16.09
C GLY A 89 -6.57 2.07 17.08
N ASP A 90 -5.97 1.70 18.22
CA ASP A 90 -5.62 2.70 19.24
C ASP A 90 -4.29 3.40 18.94
N VAL A 91 -3.48 2.83 18.05
CA VAL A 91 -2.15 3.39 17.78
C VAL A 91 -1.92 3.69 16.30
N MET A 92 -2.82 3.30 15.42
CA MET A 92 -2.62 3.49 13.98
C MET A 92 -2.56 4.96 13.60
N ASP A 93 -1.86 5.22 12.50
CA ASP A 93 -1.79 6.55 11.90
C ASP A 93 -2.91 6.70 10.89
N GLU A 94 -2.99 7.88 10.26
CA GLU A 94 -3.97 8.13 9.24
C GLU A 94 -3.79 7.18 8.07
N SER A 95 -4.87 6.93 7.34
CA SER A 95 -4.83 6.08 6.16
C SER A 95 -3.89 6.67 5.11
N PHE A 96 -3.22 5.80 4.36
CA PHE A 96 -2.53 6.23 3.16
C PHE A 96 -3.57 6.73 2.16
N PRO A 97 -3.17 7.61 1.22
CA PRO A 97 -4.12 8.04 0.20
C PRO A 97 -4.57 6.86 -0.66
N VAL A 98 -5.81 6.94 -1.12
CA VAL A 98 -6.41 5.89 -1.94
C VAL A 98 -6.63 6.44 -3.34
N LEU A 99 -6.22 5.69 -4.35
CA LEU A 99 -6.43 6.04 -5.73
C LEU A 99 -7.17 4.89 -6.42
N GLU A 100 -7.91 5.23 -7.48
CA GLU A 100 -8.61 4.22 -8.24
C GLU A 100 -7.62 3.44 -9.12
N ALA A 101 -8.00 2.24 -9.51
CA ALA A 101 -7.13 1.40 -10.33
C ALA A 101 -6.75 2.06 -11.67
N ASP A 102 -7.54 2.98 -12.16
CA ASP A 102 -7.24 3.69 -13.41
C ASP A 102 -6.45 4.98 -13.20
N ALA A 103 -6.02 5.26 -11.98
CA ALA A 103 -5.21 6.44 -11.72
C ALA A 103 -3.91 6.39 -12.51
N SER A 104 -3.45 7.52 -12.98
CA SER A 104 -2.25 7.60 -13.81
C SER A 104 -0.97 7.58 -12.97
N LEU A 105 0.13 7.28 -13.62
CA LEU A 105 1.43 7.31 -12.97
C LEU A 105 1.72 8.70 -12.40
N VAL A 106 1.29 9.75 -13.09
CA VAL A 106 1.48 11.11 -12.63
C VAL A 106 0.77 11.33 -11.29
N GLN A 107 -0.45 10.83 -11.16
CA GLN A 107 -1.20 10.95 -9.91
C GLN A 107 -0.54 10.16 -8.79
N ILE A 108 -0.04 8.98 -9.11
CA ILE A 108 0.63 8.15 -8.12
C ILE A 108 1.89 8.85 -7.62
N LYS A 109 2.70 9.38 -8.54
CA LYS A 109 3.94 10.05 -8.16
C LYS A 109 3.66 11.30 -7.32
N ALA A 110 2.59 12.02 -7.65
CA ALA A 110 2.24 13.20 -6.89
C ALA A 110 1.93 12.85 -5.44
N LYS A 111 1.22 11.74 -5.21
CA LYS A 111 0.92 11.30 -3.86
C LYS A 111 2.15 10.79 -3.13
N LEU A 112 3.01 10.07 -3.83
CA LEU A 112 4.21 9.50 -3.21
C LEU A 112 5.25 10.54 -2.84
N LYS A 113 5.10 11.78 -3.28
CA LYS A 113 5.97 12.86 -2.82
C LYS A 113 5.69 13.19 -1.36
N LYS A 114 4.46 12.99 -0.91
CA LYS A 114 4.05 13.33 0.45
C LYS A 114 3.85 12.12 1.35
N TYR A 115 3.51 10.99 0.76
CA TYR A 115 3.17 9.79 1.53
C TYR A 115 4.06 8.64 1.15
N PRO A 116 4.35 7.73 2.06
CA PRO A 116 5.23 6.60 1.76
C PRO A 116 4.59 5.54 0.88
N ALA A 117 3.27 5.56 0.76
CA ALA A 117 2.55 4.57 -0.02
C ALA A 117 1.20 5.10 -0.45
N VAL A 118 0.63 4.49 -1.48
CA VAL A 118 -0.75 4.75 -1.88
C VAL A 118 -1.46 3.42 -1.98
N LEU A 119 -2.74 3.42 -1.66
CA LEU A 119 -3.57 2.24 -1.77
C LEU A 119 -4.37 2.31 -3.05
N ILE A 120 -4.61 1.17 -3.65
CA ILE A 120 -5.37 1.10 -4.88
C ILE A 120 -6.71 0.47 -4.58
N GLU A 121 -7.77 1.15 -5.03
CA GLU A 121 -9.13 0.69 -4.85
C GLU A 121 -9.72 0.27 -6.19
N ASP A 122 -10.36 -0.89 -6.20
CA ASP A 122 -11.03 -1.39 -7.38
C ASP A 122 -12.34 -2.00 -6.90
N PHE A 123 -13.45 -1.63 -7.53
CA PHE A 123 -14.78 -2.11 -7.11
C PHE A 123 -15.04 -1.89 -5.62
N LYS A 124 -14.65 -0.72 -5.13
CA LYS A 124 -14.89 -0.30 -3.75
C LYS A 124 -14.12 -1.13 -2.72
N ARG A 125 -13.09 -1.84 -3.14
CA ARG A 125 -12.24 -2.61 -2.24
C ARG A 125 -10.80 -2.21 -2.43
N ILE A 126 -10.06 -2.18 -1.34
CA ILE A 126 -8.63 -1.94 -1.42
C ILE A 126 -7.98 -3.23 -1.90
N THR A 127 -7.30 -3.17 -3.02
CA THR A 127 -6.74 -4.37 -3.65
C THR A 127 -5.22 -4.42 -3.67
N ALA A 128 -4.56 -3.29 -3.45
CA ALA A 128 -3.10 -3.28 -3.54
C ALA A 128 -2.52 -2.06 -2.84
N ILE A 129 -1.22 -2.09 -2.62
CA ILE A 129 -0.48 -0.97 -2.09
C ILE A 129 0.71 -0.74 -3.01
N ILE A 130 0.99 0.53 -3.32
CA ILE A 130 2.12 0.90 -4.15
C ILE A 130 3.02 1.81 -3.35
N THR A 131 4.31 1.49 -3.32
CA THR A 131 5.30 2.28 -2.58
C THR A 131 6.22 2.99 -3.56
N ARG A 132 7.08 3.85 -3.01
CA ARG A 132 8.07 4.56 -3.83
C ARG A 132 9.00 3.58 -4.55
N SER A 133 9.36 2.49 -3.89
CA SER A 133 10.21 1.48 -4.52
C SER A 133 9.56 0.88 -5.75
N ASP A 134 8.26 0.62 -5.68
CA ASP A 134 7.55 0.03 -6.81
C ASP A 134 7.61 0.94 -8.03
N VAL A 135 7.48 2.25 -7.82
CA VAL A 135 7.51 3.20 -8.91
C VAL A 135 8.92 3.29 -9.49
N LEU A 136 9.93 3.28 -8.63
CA LEU A 136 11.31 3.32 -9.10
C LEU A 136 11.63 2.09 -9.94
N ASP A 137 11.13 0.93 -9.56
CA ASP A 137 11.36 -0.29 -10.32
C ASP A 137 10.71 -0.18 -11.71
N ILE A 138 9.54 0.39 -11.78
CA ILE A 138 8.84 0.57 -13.05
C ILE A 138 9.62 1.51 -13.97
N GLN A 139 10.27 2.52 -13.41
CA GLN A 139 10.97 3.52 -14.19
C GLN A 139 12.39 3.11 -14.60
N LYS A 140 12.86 1.99 -14.13
CA LYS A 140 14.14 1.48 -14.59
C LYS A 140 13.99 0.91 -15.98
#